data_fa13c5db27222320d5d5533b6de85cab
#
_entry.id   fa13c5db27222320d5d5533b6de85cab
#
_cell.length_a   1.000
_cell.length_b   1.000
_cell.length_c   1.000
_cell.angle_alpha   90.00
_cell.angle_beta   90.00
_cell.angle_gamma   90.00
#
_symmetry.space_group_name_H-M   'P 1'
#
loop_
_entity.id
_entity.type
_entity.pdbx_description
1 polymer ?
#
loop_
_entity_poly.entity_id
_entity_poly.type
_entity_poly.pdbx_seq_one_letter_code
_entity_poly.pdbx_strand_id
1 'polypeptide(L)'
;MACETRQEVLQRMAACRVYVGTVATLSSKSDLFKLKHFDVAIIDEATQILEPQLLPILCAKNPDGRNAVGKFVMIGDHKQLPAVVLQHEGQTEVYDEELRRIGMLNLKDSLFERLYRLHLERNDSRAFDMLCYQGRMHPMVAEFSNRFFYGDKLKPVGLKHQKIPMKSAVFFRPSVPETSNAFGKTNRMEAKIVAEWAVEIWKEYGDDFNAERTLGVITPYRNQIALIRKELRKSGIPVLEHISVDTVERYQGSERDVIIYSFCLNRPEQLELLPNLTKEDGVLIDRKLNVVLTRARRCLYVTGVPELMGQNEIYRKLLGYLTSDKGKA
;
A
#
# COMPACT_ATOMS: atom_id res chain seq x y z
N MET A 1 -2.63 -34.78 20.70
CA MET A 1 -1.27 -34.27 20.47
C MET A 1 -0.46 -34.52 21.72
N ALA A 2 0.66 -35.19 21.61
CA ALA A 2 1.58 -35.36 22.76
C ALA A 2 2.13 -33.97 23.15
N CYS A 3 2.10 -33.63 24.44
CA CYS A 3 2.62 -32.37 24.93
C CYS A 3 4.16 -32.45 24.86
N GLU A 4 4.76 -31.67 23.96
CA GLU A 4 6.23 -31.62 23.85
C GLU A 4 6.84 -30.98 25.08
N THR A 5 7.95 -31.56 25.56
CA THR A 5 8.69 -30.96 26.64
C THR A 5 9.35 -29.65 26.20
N ARG A 6 9.61 -28.72 27.14
CA ARG A 6 10.34 -27.49 26.87
C ARG A 6 11.68 -27.74 26.16
N GLN A 7 12.35 -28.83 26.49
CA GLN A 7 13.65 -29.18 25.91
C GLN A 7 13.53 -29.62 24.46
N GLU A 8 12.52 -30.40 24.12
CA GLU A 8 12.23 -30.79 22.73
C GLU A 8 11.88 -29.58 21.86
N VAL A 9 11.08 -28.65 22.39
CA VAL A 9 10.76 -27.39 21.67
C VAL A 9 12.04 -26.57 21.41
N LEU A 10 12.90 -26.39 22.38
CA LEU A 10 14.16 -25.65 22.23
C LEU A 10 15.10 -26.32 21.22
N GLN A 11 15.21 -27.67 21.24
CA GLN A 11 15.99 -28.41 20.26
C GLN A 11 15.45 -28.23 18.83
N ARG A 12 14.13 -28.32 18.66
CA ARG A 12 13.48 -28.05 17.35
C ARG A 12 13.74 -26.61 16.88
N MET A 13 13.57 -25.65 17.77
CA MET A 13 13.87 -24.24 17.45
C MET A 13 15.34 -24.09 17.03
N ALA A 14 16.28 -24.63 17.78
CA ALA A 14 17.70 -24.55 17.42
C ALA A 14 18.02 -25.19 16.06
N ALA A 15 17.32 -26.27 15.69
CA ALA A 15 17.48 -26.95 14.41
C ALA A 15 16.81 -26.23 13.22
N CYS A 16 15.81 -25.37 13.46
CA CYS A 16 15.14 -24.62 12.40
C CYS A 16 16.10 -23.67 11.71
N ARG A 17 16.03 -23.64 10.37
CA ARG A 17 16.86 -22.73 9.54
C ARG A 17 16.14 -21.43 9.19
N VAL A 18 14.82 -21.43 9.19
CA VAL A 18 13.99 -20.28 8.82
C VAL A 18 12.99 -20.00 9.93
N TYR A 19 12.93 -18.75 10.36
CA TYR A 19 11.96 -18.24 11.31
C TYR A 19 11.13 -17.17 10.64
N VAL A 20 9.83 -17.22 10.81
CA VAL A 20 8.90 -16.23 10.26
C VAL A 20 8.04 -15.70 11.41
N GLY A 21 7.91 -14.39 11.49
CA GLY A 21 7.10 -13.74 12.51
C GLY A 21 6.91 -12.26 12.23
N THR A 22 5.98 -11.65 12.95
CA THR A 22 5.85 -10.18 12.90
C THR A 22 6.96 -9.52 13.69
N VAL A 23 7.32 -8.29 13.33
CA VAL A 23 8.32 -7.49 14.06
C VAL A 23 7.97 -7.42 15.55
N ALA A 24 6.70 -7.15 15.89
CA ALA A 24 6.25 -7.10 17.29
C ALA A 24 6.49 -8.41 18.04
N THR A 25 6.22 -9.55 17.39
CA THR A 25 6.45 -10.88 18.00
C THR A 25 7.94 -11.13 18.21
N LEU A 26 8.77 -10.89 17.20
CA LEU A 26 10.21 -11.14 17.27
C LEU A 26 10.90 -10.20 18.26
N SER A 27 10.53 -8.92 18.29
CA SER A 27 11.06 -7.94 19.25
C SER A 27 10.74 -8.30 20.69
N SER A 28 9.55 -8.87 20.96
CA SER A 28 9.14 -9.32 22.29
C SER A 28 9.75 -10.65 22.72
N LYS A 29 10.33 -11.42 21.81
CA LYS A 29 10.92 -12.75 22.03
C LYS A 29 12.45 -12.72 21.90
N SER A 30 13.09 -11.78 22.61
CA SER A 30 14.54 -11.58 22.57
C SER A 30 15.37 -12.84 22.91
N ASP A 31 14.81 -13.77 23.70
CA ASP A 31 15.46 -15.04 24.01
C ASP A 31 15.70 -15.92 22.78
N LEU A 32 14.96 -15.73 21.68
CA LEU A 32 15.22 -16.39 20.43
C LEU A 32 16.64 -16.11 19.91
N PHE A 33 17.08 -14.87 20.04
CA PHE A 33 18.40 -14.42 19.63
C PHE A 33 19.56 -14.94 20.50
N LYS A 34 19.24 -15.49 21.66
CA LYS A 34 20.21 -16.18 22.52
C LYS A 34 20.41 -17.64 22.11
N LEU A 35 19.46 -18.23 21.37
CA LEU A 35 19.51 -19.64 20.96
C LEU A 35 20.44 -19.91 19.80
N LYS A 36 20.54 -18.96 18.86
CA LYS A 36 21.36 -19.13 17.66
C LYS A 36 21.71 -17.81 17.00
N HIS A 37 22.76 -17.86 16.16
CA HIS A 37 23.07 -16.81 15.20
C HIS A 37 22.22 -16.95 13.94
N PHE A 38 21.74 -15.83 13.41
CA PHE A 38 21.02 -15.73 12.15
C PHE A 38 21.93 -15.05 11.11
N ASP A 39 22.21 -15.73 10.03
CA ASP A 39 23.07 -15.17 8.96
C ASP A 39 22.43 -13.94 8.32
N VAL A 40 21.10 -13.99 8.09
CA VAL A 40 20.33 -12.93 7.41
C VAL A 40 18.96 -12.76 8.06
N ALA A 41 18.57 -11.52 8.32
CA ALA A 41 17.21 -11.11 8.59
C ALA A 41 16.63 -10.43 7.33
N ILE A 42 15.48 -10.91 6.85
CA ILE A 42 14.74 -10.29 5.74
C ILE A 42 13.52 -9.61 6.34
N ILE A 43 13.40 -8.30 6.10
CA ILE A 43 12.36 -7.44 6.65
C ILE A 43 11.51 -6.95 5.48
N ASP A 44 10.30 -7.48 5.37
CA ASP A 44 9.35 -7.10 4.34
C ASP A 44 8.51 -5.91 4.80
N GLU A 45 8.01 -5.10 3.85
CA GLU A 45 7.27 -3.85 4.11
C GLU A 45 8.01 -2.90 5.06
N ALA A 46 9.34 -2.83 4.96
CA ALA A 46 10.21 -2.11 5.88
C ALA A 46 9.92 -0.60 5.96
N THR A 47 9.31 -0.01 4.93
CA THR A 47 8.86 1.39 4.92
C THR A 47 7.69 1.66 5.86
N GLN A 48 6.96 0.63 6.30
CA GLN A 48 5.85 0.73 7.24
C GLN A 48 6.26 0.48 8.69
N ILE A 49 7.55 0.28 8.96
CA ILE A 49 8.08 -0.06 10.28
C ILE A 49 8.95 1.10 10.77
N LEU A 50 8.58 1.69 11.91
CA LEU A 50 9.38 2.71 12.54
C LEU A 50 10.71 2.13 13.04
N GLU A 51 11.79 2.90 12.93
CA GLU A 51 13.13 2.46 13.29
C GLU A 51 13.22 1.85 14.71
N PRO A 52 12.63 2.45 15.77
CA PRO A 52 12.68 1.89 17.12
C PRO A 52 12.08 0.48 17.24
N GLN A 53 11.17 0.10 16.36
CA GLN A 53 10.56 -1.23 16.36
C GLN A 53 11.52 -2.32 15.84
N LEU A 54 12.48 -1.95 14.99
CA LEU A 54 13.48 -2.87 14.43
C LEU A 54 14.73 -3.02 15.31
N LEU A 55 15.09 -2.00 16.08
CA LEU A 55 16.31 -2.01 16.89
C LEU A 55 16.44 -3.24 17.82
N PRO A 56 15.38 -3.71 18.52
CA PRO A 56 15.48 -4.90 19.36
C PRO A 56 15.91 -6.16 18.61
N ILE A 57 15.61 -6.23 17.29
CA ILE A 57 15.98 -7.36 16.44
C ILE A 57 17.40 -7.15 15.90
N LEU A 58 17.67 -5.98 15.32
CA LEU A 58 18.92 -5.71 14.62
C LEU A 58 20.12 -5.56 15.58
N CYS A 59 19.87 -5.08 16.79
CA CYS A 59 20.88 -4.90 17.82
C CYS A 59 20.96 -6.09 18.80
N ALA A 60 20.19 -7.15 18.56
CA ALA A 60 20.19 -8.35 19.42
C ALA A 60 21.59 -8.97 19.50
N LYS A 61 21.93 -9.47 20.70
CA LYS A 61 23.22 -10.10 20.97
C LYS A 61 23.03 -11.57 21.34
N ASN A 62 23.97 -12.39 20.91
CA ASN A 62 24.15 -13.75 21.40
C ASN A 62 24.72 -13.74 22.83
N PRO A 63 24.70 -14.86 23.55
CA PRO A 63 25.28 -14.96 24.89
C PRO A 63 26.77 -14.59 24.95
N ASP A 64 27.51 -14.73 23.87
CA ASP A 64 28.92 -14.36 23.73
C ASP A 64 29.16 -12.89 23.40
N GLY A 65 28.09 -12.08 23.33
CA GLY A 65 28.16 -10.63 23.07
C GLY A 65 28.25 -10.25 21.58
N ARG A 66 28.36 -11.23 20.67
CA ARG A 66 28.34 -10.96 19.22
C ARG A 66 26.92 -10.62 18.73
N ASN A 67 26.85 -9.96 17.58
CA ASN A 67 25.56 -9.71 16.95
C ASN A 67 24.84 -11.03 16.64
N ALA A 68 23.59 -11.13 17.05
CA ALA A 68 22.76 -12.31 16.77
C ALA A 68 22.32 -12.37 15.30
N VAL A 69 22.29 -11.23 14.61
CA VAL A 69 21.99 -11.10 13.16
C VAL A 69 23.23 -10.63 12.43
N GLY A 70 23.70 -11.39 11.44
CA GLY A 70 24.91 -11.11 10.66
C GLY A 70 24.72 -9.97 9.66
N LYS A 71 23.61 -10.02 8.90
CA LYS A 71 23.19 -8.94 8.00
C LYS A 71 21.66 -8.87 7.93
N PHE A 72 21.16 -7.76 7.43
CA PHE A 72 19.74 -7.62 7.15
C PHE A 72 19.49 -7.10 5.73
N VAL A 73 18.35 -7.50 5.18
CA VAL A 73 17.84 -7.04 3.88
C VAL A 73 16.47 -6.46 4.14
N MET A 74 16.26 -5.20 3.79
CA MET A 74 14.99 -4.52 3.89
C MET A 74 14.33 -4.44 2.54
N ILE A 75 13.05 -4.84 2.46
CA ILE A 75 12.22 -4.76 1.27
C ILE A 75 11.09 -3.80 1.57
N GLY A 76 10.80 -2.87 0.67
CA GLY A 76 9.75 -1.87 0.87
C GLY A 76 9.61 -0.94 -0.32
N ASP A 77 8.57 -0.15 -0.30
CA ASP A 77 8.28 0.85 -1.33
C ASP A 77 7.97 2.20 -0.66
N HIS A 78 8.96 3.09 -0.65
CA HIS A 78 8.83 4.42 -0.05
C HIS A 78 7.91 5.36 -0.84
N LYS A 79 7.45 4.94 -2.03
CA LYS A 79 6.43 5.62 -2.84
C LYS A 79 5.00 5.16 -2.52
N GLN A 80 4.85 4.23 -1.57
CA GLN A 80 3.59 3.83 -0.95
C GLN A 80 3.51 4.37 0.49
N LEU A 81 2.39 4.06 1.19
CA LEU A 81 2.14 4.61 2.53
C LEU A 81 3.25 4.25 3.52
N PRO A 82 3.74 5.22 4.29
CA PRO A 82 4.70 5.00 5.37
C PRO A 82 4.03 4.42 6.63
N ALA A 83 4.81 4.19 7.67
CA ALA A 83 4.29 3.89 9.00
C ALA A 83 3.33 4.97 9.49
N VAL A 84 2.29 4.56 10.23
CA VAL A 84 1.35 5.49 10.84
C VAL A 84 1.96 6.11 12.08
N VAL A 85 2.08 7.42 12.09
CA VAL A 85 2.55 8.22 13.23
C VAL A 85 1.46 9.21 13.63
N LEU A 86 1.09 9.21 14.91
CA LEU A 86 0.03 10.07 15.43
C LEU A 86 0.51 11.43 15.95
N GLN A 87 1.82 11.56 16.16
CA GLN A 87 2.44 12.80 16.64
C GLN A 87 2.47 13.86 15.53
N HIS A 88 2.33 15.13 15.92
CA HIS A 88 2.48 16.26 15.00
C HIS A 88 3.92 16.40 14.50
N GLU A 89 4.12 16.95 13.31
CA GLU A 89 5.44 17.08 12.66
C GLU A 89 6.49 17.71 13.57
N GLY A 90 6.21 18.81 14.23
CA GLY A 90 7.16 19.48 15.14
C GLY A 90 7.58 18.66 16.36
N GLN A 91 6.86 17.58 16.70
CA GLN A 91 7.21 16.68 17.79
C GLN A 91 8.12 15.54 17.35
N THR A 92 8.26 15.32 16.06
CA THR A 92 9.01 14.20 15.48
C THR A 92 10.33 14.66 14.84
N GLU A 93 10.56 15.95 14.71
CA GLU A 93 11.81 16.50 14.19
C GLU A 93 12.99 16.23 15.14
N VAL A 94 14.14 15.92 14.54
CA VAL A 94 15.38 15.64 15.27
C VAL A 94 16.30 16.84 15.17
N TYR A 95 16.68 17.40 16.33
CA TYR A 95 17.58 18.56 16.43
C TYR A 95 19.00 18.19 16.86
N ASP A 96 19.21 16.99 17.41
CA ASP A 96 20.51 16.49 17.82
C ASP A 96 21.44 16.32 16.61
N GLU A 97 22.61 16.95 16.65
CA GLU A 97 23.55 16.97 15.54
C GLU A 97 24.15 15.60 15.22
N GLU A 98 24.38 14.75 16.23
CA GLU A 98 24.95 13.41 16.02
C GLU A 98 23.94 12.51 15.31
N LEU A 99 22.69 12.57 15.73
CA LEU A 99 21.60 11.84 15.07
C LEU A 99 21.39 12.35 13.64
N ARG A 100 21.47 13.66 13.41
CA ARG A 100 21.36 14.22 12.06
C ARG A 100 22.50 13.78 11.15
N ARG A 101 23.73 13.64 11.66
CA ARG A 101 24.90 13.14 10.89
C ARG A 101 24.71 11.72 10.36
N ILE A 102 23.93 10.89 11.04
CA ILE A 102 23.56 9.53 10.56
C ILE A 102 22.27 9.53 9.73
N GLY A 103 21.76 10.71 9.32
CA GLY A 103 20.59 10.87 8.47
C GLY A 103 19.25 10.78 9.19
N MET A 104 19.23 10.78 10.54
CA MET A 104 17.98 10.80 11.32
C MET A 104 17.47 12.24 11.42
N LEU A 105 16.60 12.64 10.50
CA LEU A 105 16.03 13.99 10.42
C LEU A 105 14.65 14.07 11.08
N ASN A 106 13.92 12.98 11.06
CA ASN A 106 12.58 12.89 11.63
C ASN A 106 12.31 11.49 12.16
N LEU A 107 11.74 11.37 13.37
CA LEU A 107 11.43 10.08 14.01
C LEU A 107 10.26 9.34 13.37
N LYS A 108 9.52 9.98 12.47
CA LYS A 108 8.46 9.32 11.67
C LYS A 108 9.02 8.53 10.49
N ASP A 109 10.28 8.75 10.14
CA ASP A 109 10.90 8.03 9.03
C ASP A 109 11.20 6.58 9.44
N SER A 110 11.00 5.67 8.50
CA SER A 110 11.46 4.29 8.66
C SER A 110 12.98 4.20 8.55
N LEU A 111 13.58 3.16 9.13
CA LEU A 111 15.00 2.86 8.92
C LEU A 111 15.31 2.71 7.41
N PHE A 112 14.38 2.12 6.65
CA PHE A 112 14.50 1.98 5.20
C PHE A 112 14.67 3.35 4.51
N GLU A 113 13.75 4.30 4.75
CA GLU A 113 13.79 5.63 4.12
C GLU A 113 15.03 6.42 4.55
N ARG A 114 15.40 6.32 5.84
CA ARG A 114 16.61 6.98 6.36
C ARG A 114 17.86 6.46 5.66
N LEU A 115 18.07 5.15 5.60
CA LEU A 115 19.24 4.58 4.96
C LEU A 115 19.24 4.81 3.45
N TYR A 116 18.09 4.71 2.80
CA TYR A 116 17.97 5.00 1.37
C TYR A 116 18.43 6.43 1.04
N ARG A 117 17.94 7.45 1.78
CA ARG A 117 18.38 8.84 1.61
C ARG A 117 19.89 9.00 1.86
N LEU A 118 20.38 8.42 2.95
CA LEU A 118 21.80 8.52 3.32
C LEU A 118 22.72 7.95 2.23
N HIS A 119 22.34 6.83 1.62
CA HIS A 119 23.09 6.22 0.51
C HIS A 119 22.99 7.04 -0.78
N LEU A 120 21.83 7.64 -1.08
CA LEU A 120 21.68 8.56 -2.21
C LEU A 120 22.60 9.80 -2.03
N GLU A 121 22.60 10.44 -0.85
CA GLU A 121 23.44 11.58 -0.55
C GLU A 121 24.95 11.27 -0.67
N ARG A 122 25.33 10.04 -0.31
CA ARG A 122 26.72 9.56 -0.40
C ARG A 122 27.08 9.00 -1.77
N ASN A 123 26.17 9.00 -2.73
CA ASN A 123 26.37 8.40 -4.06
C ASN A 123 26.77 6.91 -4.01
N ASP A 124 26.31 6.19 -2.97
CA ASP A 124 26.62 4.77 -2.75
C ASP A 124 25.44 3.88 -3.18
N SER A 125 25.45 3.47 -4.44
CA SER A 125 24.41 2.61 -5.03
C SER A 125 24.54 1.11 -4.72
N ARG A 126 25.59 0.70 -3.96
CA ARG A 126 25.84 -0.73 -3.67
C ARG A 126 24.91 -1.30 -2.61
N ALA A 127 24.30 -0.43 -1.80
CA ALA A 127 23.49 -0.83 -0.66
C ALA A 127 22.00 -0.93 -0.97
N PHE A 128 21.55 -0.45 -2.13
CA PHE A 128 20.15 -0.50 -2.54
C PHE A 128 19.98 -0.77 -4.03
N ASP A 129 18.86 -1.36 -4.40
CA ASP A 129 18.47 -1.58 -5.79
C ASP A 129 16.94 -1.57 -5.90
N MET A 130 16.43 -1.42 -7.11
CA MET A 130 15.00 -1.40 -7.41
C MET A 130 14.59 -2.65 -8.17
N LEU A 131 13.60 -3.38 -7.63
CA LEU A 131 12.98 -4.49 -8.34
C LEU A 131 12.07 -3.93 -9.45
N CYS A 132 12.59 -3.93 -10.68
CA CYS A 132 11.88 -3.37 -11.83
C CYS A 132 10.80 -4.29 -12.42
N TYR A 133 10.81 -5.59 -12.11
CA TYR A 133 9.82 -6.53 -12.63
C TYR A 133 8.67 -6.72 -11.63
N GLN A 134 7.44 -6.41 -12.08
CA GLN A 134 6.24 -6.56 -11.27
C GLN A 134 5.33 -7.68 -11.81
N GLY A 135 4.78 -8.50 -10.90
CA GLY A 135 3.89 -9.62 -11.23
C GLY A 135 2.41 -9.36 -10.97
N ARG A 136 2.04 -8.23 -10.38
CA ARG A 136 0.67 -7.96 -9.96
C ARG A 136 -0.20 -7.40 -11.07
N MET A 137 0.17 -6.23 -11.58
CA MET A 137 -0.70 -5.42 -12.44
C MET A 137 -0.59 -5.83 -13.91
N HIS A 138 -1.73 -5.82 -14.61
CA HIS A 138 -1.74 -5.74 -16.05
C HIS A 138 -1.01 -4.47 -16.52
N PRO A 139 -0.26 -4.47 -17.64
CA PRO A 139 0.49 -3.30 -18.10
C PRO A 139 -0.34 -2.01 -18.20
N MET A 140 -1.57 -2.10 -18.70
CA MET A 140 -2.48 -0.94 -18.81
C MET A 140 -2.90 -0.39 -17.43
N VAL A 141 -3.03 -1.23 -16.41
CA VAL A 141 -3.30 -0.77 -15.04
C VAL A 141 -2.08 -0.09 -14.44
N ALA A 142 -0.89 -0.64 -14.71
CA ALA A 142 0.35 -0.12 -14.19
C ALA A 142 0.79 1.21 -14.84
N GLU A 143 0.28 1.55 -16.02
CA GLU A 143 0.80 2.63 -16.89
C GLU A 143 0.89 3.97 -16.16
N PHE A 144 -0.16 4.39 -15.46
CA PHE A 144 -0.15 5.67 -14.75
C PHE A 144 0.91 5.71 -13.65
N SER A 145 0.89 4.74 -12.72
CA SER A 145 1.86 4.68 -11.62
C SER A 145 3.28 4.54 -12.15
N ASN A 146 3.49 3.70 -13.17
CA ASN A 146 4.79 3.50 -13.78
C ASN A 146 5.35 4.81 -14.34
N ARG A 147 4.57 5.52 -15.13
CA ARG A 147 4.98 6.77 -15.78
C ARG A 147 5.19 7.90 -14.77
N PHE A 148 4.25 8.12 -13.85
CA PHE A 148 4.26 9.30 -13.00
C PHE A 148 4.97 9.10 -11.65
N PHE A 149 5.10 7.86 -11.17
CA PHE A 149 5.71 7.61 -9.86
C PHE A 149 6.99 6.76 -9.94
N TYR A 150 7.14 5.90 -10.96
CA TYR A 150 8.28 4.99 -11.07
C TYR A 150 9.19 5.27 -12.28
N GLY A 151 8.98 6.38 -13.01
CA GLY A 151 9.85 6.82 -14.10
C GLY A 151 9.98 5.80 -15.24
N ASP A 152 8.88 5.12 -15.59
CA ASP A 152 8.80 4.07 -16.60
C ASP A 152 9.71 2.86 -16.38
N LYS A 153 10.16 2.64 -15.13
CA LYS A 153 11.07 1.54 -14.79
C LYS A 153 10.38 0.19 -14.56
N LEU A 154 9.06 0.17 -14.29
CA LEU A 154 8.34 -1.08 -14.03
C LEU A 154 8.07 -1.85 -15.32
N LYS A 155 8.40 -3.13 -15.30
CA LYS A 155 8.19 -4.07 -16.41
C LYS A 155 7.35 -5.26 -15.95
N PRO A 156 6.42 -5.77 -16.78
CA PRO A 156 5.67 -6.97 -16.42
C PRO A 156 6.57 -8.21 -16.45
N VAL A 157 6.37 -9.12 -15.50
CA VAL A 157 7.03 -10.44 -15.49
C VAL A 157 6.50 -11.34 -16.62
N GLY A 158 5.31 -11.06 -17.15
CA GLY A 158 4.70 -11.82 -18.24
C GLY A 158 3.82 -12.97 -17.77
N LEU A 159 3.17 -12.83 -16.61
CA LEU A 159 2.18 -13.77 -16.11
C LEU A 159 0.94 -13.81 -17.02
N LYS A 160 0.15 -14.88 -16.92
CA LYS A 160 -1.02 -15.11 -17.80
C LYS A 160 -1.95 -13.89 -17.84
N HIS A 161 -2.36 -13.36 -16.70
CA HIS A 161 -3.27 -12.20 -16.62
C HIS A 161 -2.65 -10.91 -17.17
N GLN A 162 -1.32 -10.79 -17.18
CA GLN A 162 -0.61 -9.63 -17.75
C GLN A 162 -0.55 -9.65 -19.30
N LYS A 163 -0.82 -10.81 -19.89
CA LYS A 163 -0.78 -11.02 -21.36
C LYS A 163 -2.16 -11.04 -22.00
N ILE A 164 -3.24 -10.93 -21.22
CA ILE A 164 -4.61 -10.90 -21.75
C ILE A 164 -4.77 -9.63 -22.60
N PRO A 165 -5.11 -9.73 -23.89
CA PRO A 165 -5.42 -8.55 -24.68
C PRO A 165 -6.68 -7.86 -24.15
N MET A 166 -6.59 -6.57 -23.87
CA MET A 166 -7.71 -5.75 -23.37
C MET A 166 -7.78 -4.45 -24.18
N LYS A 167 -9.00 -3.98 -24.45
CA LYS A 167 -9.20 -2.65 -25.06
C LYS A 167 -8.91 -1.55 -24.05
N SER A 168 -9.40 -1.71 -22.82
CA SER A 168 -9.13 -0.84 -21.69
C SER A 168 -9.05 -1.65 -20.40
N ALA A 169 -8.23 -1.21 -19.46
CA ALA A 169 -8.15 -1.78 -18.13
C ALA A 169 -8.42 -0.73 -17.03
N VAL A 170 -8.65 0.53 -17.43
CA VAL A 170 -8.92 1.63 -16.49
C VAL A 170 -10.16 2.38 -16.95
N PHE A 171 -11.14 2.51 -16.05
CA PHE A 171 -12.45 3.06 -16.34
C PHE A 171 -12.78 4.22 -15.41
N PHE A 172 -13.43 5.25 -15.94
CA PHE A 172 -13.82 6.42 -15.17
C PHE A 172 -15.30 6.76 -15.38
N ARG A 173 -16.03 6.98 -14.28
CA ARG A 173 -17.38 7.52 -14.29
C ARG A 173 -17.45 8.75 -13.38
N PRO A 174 -17.76 9.94 -13.88
CA PRO A 174 -17.82 11.15 -13.09
C PRO A 174 -18.97 11.12 -12.09
N SER A 175 -18.77 11.79 -10.97
CA SER A 175 -19.79 12.09 -9.97
C SER A 175 -19.93 13.61 -9.79
N VAL A 176 -20.87 14.03 -8.97
CA VAL A 176 -21.07 15.43 -8.58
C VAL A 176 -20.91 15.59 -7.06
N PRO A 177 -20.53 16.80 -6.58
CA PRO A 177 -20.38 17.03 -5.16
C PRO A 177 -21.71 16.85 -4.40
N GLU A 178 -21.69 16.20 -3.25
CA GLU A 178 -22.83 16.14 -2.33
C GLU A 178 -22.71 17.27 -1.31
N THR A 179 -23.43 18.37 -1.54
CA THR A 179 -23.37 19.58 -0.69
C THR A 179 -24.18 19.49 0.59
N SER A 180 -25.17 18.60 0.65
CA SER A 180 -26.06 18.40 1.80
C SER A 180 -25.39 17.75 3.02
N ASN A 181 -24.19 17.22 2.88
CA ASN A 181 -23.47 16.55 3.95
C ASN A 181 -22.54 17.51 4.69
N ALA A 182 -22.85 17.79 5.98
CA ALA A 182 -22.09 18.72 6.81
C ALA A 182 -20.57 18.43 6.87
N PHE A 183 -20.17 17.15 6.77
CA PHE A 183 -18.77 16.71 6.89
C PHE A 183 -18.12 16.32 5.56
N GLY A 184 -18.85 16.27 4.45
CA GLY A 184 -18.32 15.89 3.12
C GLY A 184 -17.75 14.47 3.00
N LYS A 185 -17.98 13.59 3.98
CA LYS A 185 -17.37 12.26 4.06
C LYS A 185 -18.22 11.13 3.47
N THR A 186 -19.25 11.48 2.70
CA THR A 186 -20.08 10.56 1.91
C THR A 186 -20.45 11.22 0.59
N ASN A 187 -20.59 10.40 -0.45
CA ASN A 187 -21.12 10.78 -1.76
C ASN A 187 -22.05 9.65 -2.24
N ARG A 188 -23.37 9.96 -2.27
CA ARG A 188 -24.39 8.97 -2.65
C ARG A 188 -24.32 8.57 -4.09
N MET A 189 -23.96 9.51 -4.98
CA MET A 189 -23.80 9.19 -6.40
C MET A 189 -22.66 8.21 -6.62
N GLU A 190 -21.49 8.46 -6.00
CA GLU A 190 -20.38 7.52 -6.09
C GLU A 190 -20.73 6.14 -5.51
N ALA A 191 -21.44 6.09 -4.38
CA ALA A 191 -21.87 4.81 -3.81
C ALA A 191 -22.78 4.01 -4.74
N LYS A 192 -23.69 4.68 -5.47
CA LYS A 192 -24.55 4.05 -6.50
C LYS A 192 -23.71 3.56 -7.68
N ILE A 193 -22.80 4.40 -8.21
CA ILE A 193 -21.89 4.02 -9.30
C ILE A 193 -21.08 2.77 -8.93
N VAL A 194 -20.55 2.72 -7.70
CA VAL A 194 -19.81 1.56 -7.18
C VAL A 194 -20.69 0.30 -7.19
N ALA A 195 -21.94 0.41 -6.73
CA ALA A 195 -22.85 -0.73 -6.67
C ALA A 195 -23.27 -1.22 -8.09
N GLU A 196 -23.49 -0.29 -9.02
CA GLU A 196 -23.77 -0.61 -10.43
C GLU A 196 -22.60 -1.36 -11.06
N TRP A 197 -21.39 -0.85 -10.94
CA TRP A 197 -20.19 -1.54 -11.42
C TRP A 197 -19.97 -2.89 -10.75
N ALA A 198 -20.24 -3.02 -9.46
CA ALA A 198 -20.12 -4.30 -8.78
C ALA A 198 -21.05 -5.35 -9.36
N VAL A 199 -22.29 -4.96 -9.74
CA VAL A 199 -23.26 -5.84 -10.42
C VAL A 199 -22.79 -6.17 -11.85
N GLU A 200 -22.27 -5.21 -12.60
CA GLU A 200 -21.74 -5.43 -13.95
C GLU A 200 -20.57 -6.42 -13.91
N ILE A 201 -19.62 -6.23 -13.02
CA ILE A 201 -18.45 -7.10 -12.83
C ILE A 201 -18.89 -8.51 -12.40
N TRP A 202 -19.82 -8.61 -11.45
CA TRP A 202 -20.36 -9.91 -11.04
C TRP A 202 -20.99 -10.67 -12.21
N LYS A 203 -21.75 -9.98 -13.06
CA LYS A 203 -22.34 -10.62 -14.28
C LYS A 203 -21.27 -11.03 -15.28
N GLU A 204 -20.22 -10.22 -15.46
CA GLU A 204 -19.12 -10.54 -16.38
C GLU A 204 -18.34 -11.78 -15.95
N TYR A 205 -18.09 -11.92 -14.65
CA TYR A 205 -17.35 -13.07 -14.12
C TYR A 205 -18.23 -14.33 -13.97
N GLY A 206 -19.55 -14.17 -13.83
CA GLY A 206 -20.47 -15.31 -13.68
C GLY A 206 -20.06 -16.25 -12.54
N ASP A 207 -19.94 -17.53 -12.87
CA ASP A 207 -19.59 -18.60 -11.90
C ASP A 207 -18.14 -18.49 -11.38
N ASP A 208 -17.26 -17.77 -12.08
CA ASP A 208 -15.87 -17.53 -11.67
C ASP A 208 -15.74 -16.39 -10.63
N PHE A 209 -16.84 -15.70 -10.29
CA PHE A 209 -16.82 -14.63 -9.32
C PHE A 209 -16.52 -15.13 -7.92
N ASN A 210 -15.47 -14.58 -7.32
CA ASN A 210 -15.05 -14.87 -5.95
C ASN A 210 -14.94 -13.58 -5.14
N ALA A 211 -15.70 -13.43 -4.06
CA ALA A 211 -15.75 -12.21 -3.25
C ALA A 211 -14.40 -11.79 -2.66
N GLU A 212 -13.51 -12.75 -2.40
CA GLU A 212 -12.20 -12.48 -1.81
C GLU A 212 -11.11 -12.16 -2.83
N ARG A 213 -11.29 -12.54 -4.11
CA ARG A 213 -10.26 -12.40 -5.14
C ARG A 213 -10.65 -11.49 -6.30
N THR A 214 -11.94 -11.52 -6.68
CA THR A 214 -12.37 -10.83 -7.90
C THR A 214 -12.48 -9.34 -7.71
N LEU A 215 -13.23 -8.87 -6.70
CA LEU A 215 -13.60 -7.47 -6.57
C LEU A 215 -13.28 -6.91 -5.19
N GLY A 216 -12.74 -5.70 -5.20
CA GLY A 216 -12.56 -4.90 -4.01
C GLY A 216 -12.88 -3.44 -4.24
N VAL A 217 -13.34 -2.78 -3.20
CA VAL A 217 -13.69 -1.36 -3.23
C VAL A 217 -12.84 -0.61 -2.21
N ILE A 218 -12.23 0.48 -2.66
CA ILE A 218 -11.41 1.35 -1.82
C ILE A 218 -12.05 2.74 -1.77
N THR A 219 -12.11 3.33 -0.58
CA THR A 219 -12.56 4.70 -0.38
C THR A 219 -11.89 5.32 0.85
N PRO A 220 -11.68 6.65 0.91
CA PRO A 220 -10.94 7.25 2.02
C PRO A 220 -11.70 7.30 3.35
N TYR A 221 -13.04 7.19 3.34
CA TYR A 221 -13.85 7.47 4.51
C TYR A 221 -14.72 6.29 4.96
N ARG A 222 -14.70 5.97 6.27
CA ARG A 222 -15.53 4.92 6.87
C ARG A 222 -17.04 5.13 6.63
N ASN A 223 -17.49 6.38 6.62
CA ASN A 223 -18.90 6.69 6.35
C ASN A 223 -19.29 6.32 4.92
N GLN A 224 -18.38 6.52 3.96
CA GLN A 224 -18.59 6.10 2.57
C GLN A 224 -18.63 4.56 2.46
N ILE A 225 -17.80 3.84 3.21
CA ILE A 225 -17.86 2.36 3.27
C ILE A 225 -19.27 1.90 3.67
N ALA A 226 -19.84 2.49 4.74
CA ALA A 226 -21.18 2.14 5.20
C ALA A 226 -22.26 2.40 4.13
N LEU A 227 -22.11 3.52 3.41
CA LEU A 227 -23.03 3.88 2.33
C LEU A 227 -22.90 2.94 1.12
N ILE A 228 -21.69 2.63 0.68
CA ILE A 228 -21.43 1.67 -0.40
C ILE A 228 -22.02 0.30 -0.04
N ARG A 229 -21.76 -0.20 1.17
CA ARG A 229 -22.35 -1.48 1.64
C ARG A 229 -23.88 -1.46 1.62
N LYS A 230 -24.49 -0.32 1.96
CA LYS A 230 -25.95 -0.14 1.86
C LYS A 230 -26.45 -0.23 0.41
N GLU A 231 -25.76 0.39 -0.53
CA GLU A 231 -26.13 0.33 -1.95
C GLU A 231 -25.89 -1.08 -2.54
N LEU A 232 -24.82 -1.76 -2.15
CA LEU A 232 -24.57 -3.16 -2.56
C LEU A 232 -25.70 -4.11 -2.11
N ARG A 233 -26.20 -3.97 -0.88
CA ARG A 233 -27.35 -4.79 -0.40
C ARG A 233 -28.60 -4.61 -1.23
N LYS A 234 -28.82 -3.41 -1.76
CA LYS A 234 -30.00 -3.14 -2.62
C LYS A 234 -29.98 -3.92 -3.94
N SER A 235 -28.82 -4.41 -4.36
CA SER A 235 -28.72 -5.24 -5.56
C SER A 235 -29.39 -6.59 -5.40
N GLY A 236 -29.62 -7.06 -4.18
CA GLY A 236 -30.18 -8.39 -3.90
C GLY A 236 -29.24 -9.54 -4.24
N ILE A 237 -27.95 -9.27 -4.50
CA ILE A 237 -26.95 -10.29 -4.85
C ILE A 237 -26.10 -10.60 -3.61
N PRO A 238 -26.33 -11.77 -2.95
CA PRO A 238 -25.71 -12.05 -1.64
C PRO A 238 -24.17 -12.02 -1.65
N VAL A 239 -23.54 -12.50 -2.71
CA VAL A 239 -22.07 -12.57 -2.80
C VAL A 239 -21.42 -11.19 -2.81
N LEU A 240 -22.12 -10.15 -3.27
CA LEU A 240 -21.61 -8.76 -3.26
C LEU A 240 -21.58 -8.14 -1.86
N GLU A 241 -22.31 -8.69 -0.89
CA GLU A 241 -22.22 -8.24 0.50
C GLU A 241 -20.90 -8.65 1.17
N HIS A 242 -20.25 -9.69 0.64
CA HIS A 242 -19.02 -10.26 1.17
C HIS A 242 -17.74 -9.71 0.51
N ILE A 243 -17.85 -8.89 -0.55
CA ILE A 243 -16.67 -8.25 -1.13
C ILE A 243 -16.01 -7.30 -0.13
N SER A 244 -14.72 -7.12 -0.27
CA SER A 244 -13.97 -6.22 0.61
C SER A 244 -14.24 -4.76 0.20
N VAL A 245 -14.74 -3.97 1.16
CA VAL A 245 -14.92 -2.51 1.04
C VAL A 245 -14.18 -1.89 2.20
N ASP A 246 -13.07 -1.19 1.97
CA ASP A 246 -12.23 -0.67 3.08
C ASP A 246 -11.48 0.62 2.68
N THR A 247 -10.74 1.18 3.66
CA THR A 247 -9.88 2.34 3.42
C THR A 247 -8.57 1.94 2.76
N VAL A 248 -7.85 2.95 2.23
CA VAL A 248 -6.57 2.75 1.55
C VAL A 248 -5.56 2.05 2.47
N GLU A 249 -5.49 2.49 3.74
CA GLU A 249 -4.55 1.97 4.73
C GLU A 249 -4.77 0.48 5.01
N ARG A 250 -6.03 0.03 5.03
CA ARG A 250 -6.37 -1.37 5.25
C ARG A 250 -6.23 -2.24 4.00
N TYR A 251 -6.20 -1.61 2.84
CA TYR A 251 -5.99 -2.31 1.57
C TYR A 251 -4.51 -2.55 1.26
N GLN A 252 -3.60 -1.90 1.98
CA GLN A 252 -2.17 -2.09 1.80
C GLN A 252 -1.81 -3.57 2.04
N GLY A 253 -0.94 -4.15 1.19
CA GLY A 253 -0.64 -5.58 1.19
C GLY A 253 -1.67 -6.48 0.49
N SER A 254 -2.91 -6.01 0.25
CA SER A 254 -3.95 -6.77 -0.44
C SER A 254 -3.95 -6.52 -1.95
N GLU A 255 -4.60 -7.40 -2.71
CA GLU A 255 -4.83 -7.24 -4.15
C GLU A 255 -6.16 -7.88 -4.56
N ARG A 256 -6.74 -7.43 -5.68
CA ARG A 256 -7.92 -8.03 -6.32
C ARG A 256 -7.75 -8.00 -7.83
N ASP A 257 -8.50 -8.83 -8.53
CA ASP A 257 -8.52 -8.75 -10.01
C ASP A 257 -9.05 -7.39 -10.45
N VAL A 258 -10.11 -6.91 -9.81
CA VAL A 258 -10.75 -5.62 -10.08
C VAL A 258 -10.78 -4.78 -8.80
N ILE A 259 -10.35 -3.54 -8.90
CA ILE A 259 -10.50 -2.53 -7.84
C ILE A 259 -11.43 -1.43 -8.33
N ILE A 260 -12.38 -1.03 -7.49
CA ILE A 260 -13.16 0.19 -7.66
C ILE A 260 -12.68 1.21 -6.63
N TYR A 261 -12.30 2.40 -7.06
CA TYR A 261 -11.93 3.51 -6.19
C TYR A 261 -12.98 4.62 -6.22
N SER A 262 -13.56 4.91 -5.06
CA SER A 262 -14.45 6.05 -4.84
C SER A 262 -13.68 7.15 -4.13
N PHE A 263 -13.40 8.27 -4.82
CA PHE A 263 -12.66 9.40 -4.26
C PHE A 263 -13.40 10.08 -3.11
N CYS A 264 -14.73 10.11 -3.19
CA CYS A 264 -15.61 10.76 -2.22
C CYS A 264 -15.20 12.23 -1.93
N LEU A 265 -14.85 12.96 -3.00
CA LEU A 265 -14.54 14.39 -2.96
C LEU A 265 -15.83 15.19 -3.12
N ASN A 266 -16.14 16.06 -2.15
CA ASN A 266 -17.31 16.94 -2.18
C ASN A 266 -16.94 18.40 -1.95
N ARG A 267 -15.72 18.68 -1.44
CA ARG A 267 -15.25 20.02 -1.06
C ARG A 267 -13.76 20.17 -1.36
N PRO A 268 -13.31 21.40 -1.70
CA PRO A 268 -11.90 21.66 -1.98
C PRO A 268 -10.97 21.36 -0.81
N GLU A 269 -11.39 21.57 0.45
CA GLU A 269 -10.55 21.35 1.63
C GLU A 269 -10.13 19.89 1.79
N GLN A 270 -10.88 18.96 1.20
CA GLN A 270 -10.53 17.55 1.22
C GLN A 270 -9.28 17.25 0.38
N LEU A 271 -8.92 18.11 -0.57
CA LEU A 271 -7.74 17.96 -1.40
C LEU A 271 -6.42 18.16 -0.63
N GLU A 272 -6.47 18.82 0.53
CA GLU A 272 -5.31 18.97 1.42
C GLU A 272 -5.15 17.76 2.36
N LEU A 273 -6.26 17.11 2.70
CA LEU A 273 -6.30 16.02 3.70
C LEU A 273 -6.22 14.63 3.09
N LEU A 274 -6.69 14.49 1.84
CA LEU A 274 -6.80 13.17 1.20
C LEU A 274 -5.45 12.61 0.76
N PRO A 275 -4.59 13.38 0.07
CA PRO A 275 -3.32 12.86 -0.40
C PRO A 275 -2.30 12.70 0.74
N ASN A 276 -1.36 11.78 0.55
CA ASN A 276 -0.13 11.69 1.35
C ASN A 276 1.05 11.99 0.42
N LEU A 277 1.43 13.26 0.40
CA LEU A 277 2.39 13.78 -0.57
C LEU A 277 3.83 13.59 -0.11
N THR A 278 4.67 13.16 -1.03
CA THR A 278 6.14 13.20 -0.91
C THR A 278 6.74 13.69 -2.22
N LYS A 279 7.97 14.20 -2.16
CA LYS A 279 8.70 14.66 -3.35
C LYS A 279 10.01 13.90 -3.44
N GLU A 280 10.29 13.31 -4.59
CA GLU A 280 11.51 12.57 -4.88
C GLU A 280 11.99 12.92 -6.29
N ASP A 281 13.25 13.29 -6.44
CA ASP A 281 13.87 13.69 -7.72
C ASP A 281 13.05 14.75 -8.49
N GLY A 282 12.42 15.67 -7.76
CA GLY A 282 11.55 16.69 -8.34
C GLY A 282 10.13 16.23 -8.68
N VAL A 283 9.83 14.94 -8.59
CA VAL A 283 8.52 14.35 -8.86
C VAL A 283 7.65 14.37 -7.60
N LEU A 284 6.45 14.91 -7.70
CA LEU A 284 5.45 14.85 -6.64
C LEU A 284 4.69 13.54 -6.71
N ILE A 285 4.66 12.81 -5.61
CA ILE A 285 4.03 11.48 -5.48
C ILE A 285 2.95 11.56 -4.41
N ASP A 286 1.75 11.09 -4.72
CA ASP A 286 0.73 10.79 -3.71
C ASP A 286 0.82 9.30 -3.35
N ARG A 287 1.35 9.03 -2.16
CA ARG A 287 1.56 7.68 -1.64
C ARG A 287 0.24 6.91 -1.46
N LYS A 288 -0.84 7.60 -1.04
CA LYS A 288 -2.18 6.98 -0.92
C LYS A 288 -2.73 6.57 -2.27
N LEU A 289 -2.71 7.49 -3.24
CA LEU A 289 -3.16 7.20 -4.58
C LEU A 289 -2.35 6.05 -5.19
N ASN A 290 -1.03 6.06 -5.02
CA ASN A 290 -0.17 5.00 -5.54
C ASN A 290 -0.53 3.62 -4.96
N VAL A 291 -0.85 3.54 -3.65
CA VAL A 291 -1.38 2.30 -3.07
C VAL A 291 -2.63 1.87 -3.80
N VAL A 292 -3.63 2.76 -3.97
CA VAL A 292 -4.89 2.42 -4.65
C VAL A 292 -4.66 1.87 -6.05
N LEU A 293 -3.89 2.61 -6.87
CA LEU A 293 -3.65 2.28 -8.27
C LEU A 293 -2.94 0.93 -8.45
N THR A 294 -2.12 0.55 -7.45
CA THR A 294 -1.32 -0.68 -7.50
C THR A 294 -2.00 -1.90 -6.86
N ARG A 295 -3.28 -1.81 -6.44
CA ARG A 295 -4.01 -2.96 -5.85
C ARG A 295 -4.74 -3.81 -6.88
N ALA A 296 -5.03 -3.27 -8.08
CA ALA A 296 -5.73 -3.99 -9.13
C ALA A 296 -4.78 -4.88 -9.95
N ARG A 297 -5.20 -6.11 -10.20
CA ARG A 297 -4.44 -7.02 -11.07
C ARG A 297 -4.84 -6.86 -12.54
N ARG A 298 -6.12 -6.72 -12.84
CA ARG A 298 -6.68 -6.72 -14.20
C ARG A 298 -7.32 -5.39 -14.57
N CYS A 299 -8.21 -4.87 -13.72
CA CYS A 299 -8.96 -3.66 -14.04
C CYS A 299 -9.06 -2.72 -12.84
N LEU A 300 -9.04 -1.42 -13.14
CA LEU A 300 -9.23 -0.34 -12.18
C LEU A 300 -10.42 0.53 -12.61
N TYR A 301 -11.39 0.68 -11.73
CA TYR A 301 -12.56 1.56 -11.91
C TYR A 301 -12.44 2.73 -10.95
N VAL A 302 -12.63 3.94 -11.44
CA VAL A 302 -12.48 5.16 -10.65
C VAL A 302 -13.73 6.02 -10.78
N THR A 303 -14.26 6.50 -9.65
CA THR A 303 -15.33 7.52 -9.64
C THR A 303 -14.93 8.66 -8.72
N GLY A 304 -15.30 9.87 -9.12
CA GLY A 304 -14.97 11.11 -8.40
C GLY A 304 -15.52 12.33 -9.12
N VAL A 305 -15.37 13.48 -8.50
CA VAL A 305 -15.85 14.78 -8.99
C VAL A 305 -14.77 15.46 -9.83
N PRO A 306 -14.92 15.54 -11.18
CA PRO A 306 -13.87 16.07 -12.08
C PRO A 306 -13.40 17.48 -11.73
N GLU A 307 -14.33 18.38 -11.37
CA GLU A 307 -14.06 19.77 -11.05
C GLU A 307 -13.16 19.91 -9.81
N LEU A 308 -13.34 19.04 -8.82
CA LEU A 308 -12.49 19.01 -7.63
C LEU A 308 -11.16 18.28 -7.90
N MET A 309 -11.19 17.15 -8.60
CA MET A 309 -9.97 16.44 -8.99
C MET A 309 -9.04 17.33 -9.81
N GLY A 310 -9.58 18.16 -10.69
CA GLY A 310 -8.82 19.11 -11.51
C GLY A 310 -8.05 20.18 -10.72
N GLN A 311 -8.38 20.42 -9.46
CA GLN A 311 -7.71 21.40 -8.61
C GLN A 311 -6.42 20.87 -7.98
N ASN A 312 -6.25 19.54 -7.86
CA ASN A 312 -5.01 18.93 -7.39
C ASN A 312 -4.15 18.51 -8.58
N GLU A 313 -2.85 18.78 -8.54
CA GLU A 313 -1.95 18.52 -9.67
C GLU A 313 -1.91 17.04 -10.08
N ILE A 314 -1.81 16.11 -9.09
CA ILE A 314 -1.72 14.69 -9.38
C ILE A 314 -3.07 14.15 -9.86
N TYR A 315 -4.17 14.56 -9.22
CA TYR A 315 -5.51 14.10 -9.60
C TYR A 315 -5.93 14.66 -10.97
N ARG A 316 -5.47 15.85 -11.32
CA ARG A 316 -5.66 16.41 -12.69
C ARG A 316 -4.93 15.58 -13.74
N LYS A 317 -3.67 15.15 -13.46
CA LYS A 317 -2.92 14.24 -14.34
C LYS A 317 -3.64 12.89 -14.47
N LEU A 318 -4.13 12.36 -13.35
CA LEU A 318 -4.91 11.12 -13.33
C LEU A 318 -6.21 11.29 -14.15
N LEU A 319 -6.96 12.35 -13.93
CA LEU A 319 -8.19 12.63 -14.67
C LEU A 319 -7.92 12.72 -16.18
N GLY A 320 -6.88 13.44 -16.59
CA GLY A 320 -6.46 13.50 -18.00
C GLY A 320 -6.12 12.13 -18.58
N TYR A 321 -5.47 11.26 -17.81
CA TYR A 321 -5.21 9.87 -18.20
C TYR A 321 -6.49 9.05 -18.33
N LEU A 322 -7.40 9.12 -17.35
CA LEU A 322 -8.66 8.40 -17.32
C LEU A 322 -9.64 8.81 -18.43
N THR A 323 -9.58 10.07 -18.88
CA THR A 323 -10.49 10.62 -19.91
C THR A 323 -9.88 10.64 -21.31
N SER A 324 -8.62 10.26 -21.48
CA SER A 324 -7.98 10.09 -22.78
C SER A 324 -8.58 8.90 -23.54
N ASP A 325 -8.32 8.79 -24.84
CA ASP A 325 -8.81 7.69 -25.68
C ASP A 325 -8.36 6.30 -25.18
N LYS A 326 -7.32 6.25 -24.33
CA LYS A 326 -6.89 5.02 -23.64
C LYS A 326 -7.80 4.60 -22.49
N GLY A 327 -8.57 5.51 -21.91
CA GLY A 327 -9.55 5.27 -20.84
C GLY A 327 -11.02 5.21 -21.31
N LYS A 328 -11.26 5.42 -22.60
CA LYS A 328 -12.58 5.32 -23.21
C LYS A 328 -12.69 4.00 -23.97
N ALA A 329 -13.34 3.04 -23.39
CA ALA A 329 -13.89 1.90 -24.12
C ALA A 329 -15.24 1.51 -23.53
#